data_e121aa914a192cf110ab6f5897b9a8fa
#
_entry.id   e121aa914a192cf110ab6f5897b9a8fa
#
_cell.length_a   1.000
_cell.length_b   1.000
_cell.length_c   1.000
_cell.angle_alpha   90.00
_cell.angle_beta   90.00
_cell.angle_gamma   90.00
#
_symmetry.space_group_name_H-M   'P 1'
#
loop_
_entity.id
_entity.type
_entity.pdbx_description
1 polymer ?
#
loop_
_entity_poly.entity_id
_entity_poly.type
_entity_poly.pdbx_seq_one_letter_code
_entity_poly.pdbx_strand_id
1 'polypeptide(L)'
;MTRDMDQRDLLKTAALTGGVSPAGDTPHGRTLPHGSTRIPEAQRVVITVITDNFADALREDYKIAKRFSATNESPLEAVMIHAEHGLAYHVEITVDGEPHSFLFDFASNGSGVRKNIELLKIDLKKIEAIALSHDHVDHQSALIELLKANRAKIPQKIPFYVGEQFFAGTYSRTADNRVVSLRALKREDVEGLGMVRIVEVRTPTPIVQGAYLAGKIERVTDYEKIASVFVAKRGDKYVQEEFIGEQAIVMNVKGKGLVVLSGCAHRGIVNTVRHAQKITGIEKVHAVIGGCHLTGARPELIQQTIADIKAIGPDYVVPTHCTGFEAIAAFAREMPDQFILNTAGTRYTISA
;
A
#
# COMPACT_ATOMS: atom_id res chain seq x y z
N MET A 1 -0.02 -34.15 -61.11
CA MET A 1 -0.25 -32.88 -61.85
C MET A 1 -1.40 -32.16 -61.18
N THR A 2 -1.10 -31.33 -60.29
CA THR A 2 -2.06 -30.48 -59.58
C THR A 2 -1.49 -29.08 -59.61
N ARG A 3 -2.22 -28.14 -60.21
CA ARG A 3 -1.84 -26.73 -60.37
C ARG A 3 -2.26 -25.95 -59.14
N ASP A 4 -1.35 -25.17 -58.64
CA ASP A 4 -1.54 -24.07 -57.71
C ASP A 4 -2.56 -23.07 -58.23
N MET A 5 -3.47 -22.60 -57.36
CA MET A 5 -4.30 -21.43 -57.57
C MET A 5 -3.82 -20.26 -56.71
N ASP A 6 -3.56 -19.17 -57.40
CA ASP A 6 -2.97 -17.91 -56.91
C ASP A 6 -4.00 -17.09 -56.10
N GLN A 7 -3.50 -16.48 -54.99
CA GLN A 7 -4.26 -15.67 -54.00
C GLN A 7 -4.66 -14.27 -54.46
N ARG A 8 -4.77 -14.00 -55.78
CA ARG A 8 -4.99 -12.63 -56.29
C ARG A 8 -6.38 -12.30 -56.83
N ASP A 9 -7.36 -13.21 -56.78
CA ASP A 9 -8.66 -13.02 -57.46
C ASP A 9 -9.88 -12.82 -56.54
N LEU A 10 -9.69 -12.29 -55.30
CA LEU A 10 -10.79 -12.06 -54.37
C LEU A 10 -10.96 -10.58 -53.99
N LEU A 11 -10.70 -9.65 -54.91
CA LEU A 11 -10.99 -8.23 -54.71
C LEU A 11 -11.61 -7.60 -56.00
N LYS A 12 -12.88 -7.87 -56.24
CA LYS A 12 -13.76 -7.01 -57.10
C LYS A 12 -15.20 -7.51 -56.96
N THR A 13 -16.00 -6.81 -56.18
CA THR A 13 -17.38 -6.38 -56.48
C THR A 13 -18.14 -6.04 -55.18
N ALA A 14 -18.36 -4.80 -54.91
CA ALA A 14 -19.65 -4.19 -54.60
C ALA A 14 -19.45 -2.73 -54.13
N ALA A 15 -19.63 -1.81 -55.01
CA ALA A 15 -19.85 -0.41 -54.67
C ALA A 15 -21.33 -0.09 -54.84
N LEU A 16 -21.78 0.99 -54.13
CA LEU A 16 -23.09 1.70 -54.20
C LEU A 16 -24.13 1.18 -53.18
N THR A 17 -24.69 1.94 -52.24
CA THR A 17 -25.03 3.39 -52.11
C THR A 17 -25.53 3.64 -50.71
N GLY A 18 -25.38 4.87 -50.15
CA GLY A 18 -26.29 5.31 -49.12
C GLY A 18 -25.70 6.04 -47.92
N GLY A 19 -25.74 7.38 -47.98
CA GLY A 19 -26.10 8.24 -46.88
C GLY A 19 -25.19 8.35 -45.65
N VAL A 20 -24.37 9.42 -45.59
CA VAL A 20 -23.57 9.85 -44.44
C VAL A 20 -24.38 10.79 -43.56
N SER A 21 -24.49 10.53 -42.27
CA SER A 21 -24.68 11.51 -41.20
C SER A 21 -23.58 11.36 -40.18
N PRO A 22 -22.91 12.41 -39.71
CA PRO A 22 -21.84 12.29 -38.73
C PRO A 22 -22.41 12.12 -37.35
N ALA A 23 -22.24 10.91 -36.78
CA ALA A 23 -22.45 10.69 -35.37
C ALA A 23 -21.16 10.98 -34.62
N GLY A 24 -21.29 11.78 -33.57
CA GLY A 24 -20.18 12.24 -32.73
C GLY A 24 -19.36 11.11 -32.08
N ASP A 25 -18.07 11.36 -32.00
CA ASP A 25 -17.11 10.52 -31.29
C ASP A 25 -17.47 10.44 -29.80
N THR A 26 -18.05 9.33 -29.39
CA THR A 26 -18.04 8.90 -27.98
C THR A 26 -16.66 8.31 -27.67
N PRO A 27 -16.01 8.71 -26.57
CA PRO A 27 -14.72 8.14 -26.20
C PRO A 27 -14.87 6.64 -25.97
N HIS A 28 -14.15 5.84 -26.72
CA HIS A 28 -14.08 4.41 -26.60
C HIS A 28 -13.60 4.03 -25.19
N GLY A 29 -14.54 3.62 -24.34
CA GLY A 29 -14.21 2.99 -23.06
C GLY A 29 -13.34 1.75 -23.33
N ARG A 30 -12.08 1.78 -22.86
CA ARG A 30 -11.23 0.59 -22.85
C ARG A 30 -11.97 -0.51 -22.09
N THR A 31 -12.28 -1.62 -22.76
CA THR A 31 -12.78 -2.83 -22.10
C THR A 31 -11.68 -3.35 -21.18
N LEU A 32 -11.97 -3.36 -19.88
CA LEU A 32 -11.05 -3.90 -18.87
C LEU A 32 -10.89 -5.42 -19.12
N PRO A 33 -9.71 -6.01 -18.84
CA PRO A 33 -9.52 -7.46 -18.89
C PRO A 33 -10.54 -8.18 -18.01
N HIS A 34 -11.00 -9.35 -18.41
CA HIS A 34 -11.93 -10.17 -17.61
C HIS A 34 -11.35 -10.40 -16.20
N GLY A 35 -12.11 -9.98 -15.16
CA GLY A 35 -11.72 -10.11 -13.76
C GLY A 35 -11.04 -8.89 -13.14
N SER A 36 -10.87 -7.76 -13.86
CA SER A 36 -10.33 -6.55 -13.27
C SER A 36 -11.35 -5.80 -12.41
N THR A 37 -10.88 -5.26 -11.29
CA THR A 37 -11.68 -4.42 -10.39
C THR A 37 -11.63 -2.97 -10.87
N ARG A 38 -12.80 -2.39 -11.16
CA ARG A 38 -12.87 -0.96 -11.51
C ARG A 38 -12.72 -0.13 -10.22
N ILE A 39 -11.56 0.50 -10.06
CA ILE A 39 -11.32 1.46 -8.97
C ILE A 39 -11.73 2.86 -9.45
N PRO A 40 -12.65 3.57 -8.76
CA PRO A 40 -13.00 4.95 -9.08
C PRO A 40 -11.76 5.85 -9.08
N GLU A 41 -11.71 6.80 -10.03
CA GLU A 41 -10.61 7.76 -10.11
C GLU A 41 -10.75 8.82 -9.01
N ALA A 42 -9.70 8.99 -8.22
CA ALA A 42 -9.61 10.05 -7.23
C ALA A 42 -9.13 11.36 -7.88
N GLN A 43 -9.73 12.48 -7.47
CA GLN A 43 -9.21 13.81 -7.79
C GLN A 43 -7.98 14.17 -6.94
N ARG A 44 -7.93 13.64 -5.70
CA ARG A 44 -6.86 13.92 -4.76
C ARG A 44 -6.66 12.76 -3.79
N VAL A 45 -5.39 12.47 -3.49
CA VAL A 45 -4.98 11.55 -2.42
C VAL A 45 -3.98 12.29 -1.53
N VAL A 46 -4.15 12.18 -0.21
CA VAL A 46 -3.17 12.63 0.78
C VAL A 46 -2.82 11.46 1.68
N ILE A 47 -1.54 11.10 1.70
CA ILE A 47 -1.03 10.06 2.59
C ILE A 47 -0.17 10.75 3.66
N THR A 48 -0.62 10.72 4.90
CA THR A 48 0.12 11.22 6.06
C THR A 48 0.80 10.05 6.75
N VAL A 49 2.12 10.07 6.82
CA VAL A 49 2.90 9.11 7.60
C VAL A 49 2.84 9.53 9.07
N ILE A 50 2.02 8.85 9.86
CA ILE A 50 1.87 9.18 11.28
C ILE A 50 3.17 8.91 12.01
N THR A 51 3.81 7.76 11.79
CA THR A 51 5.14 7.43 12.30
C THR A 51 5.86 6.45 11.38
N ASP A 52 7.18 6.45 11.45
CA ASP A 52 8.12 5.58 10.74
C ASP A 52 9.48 5.64 11.47
N ASN A 53 10.47 4.93 10.95
CA ASN A 53 11.80 4.77 11.55
C ASN A 53 12.61 6.07 11.65
N PHE A 54 12.27 7.12 10.90
CA PHE A 54 13.10 8.31 10.76
C PHE A 54 12.30 9.60 10.94
N ALA A 55 12.85 10.53 11.73
CA ALA A 55 12.36 11.90 11.90
C ALA A 55 13.49 12.89 11.61
N ASP A 56 13.15 14.00 10.92
CA ASP A 56 14.09 15.08 10.63
C ASP A 56 13.33 16.42 10.65
N ALA A 57 13.49 17.13 11.76
CA ALA A 57 12.80 18.39 12.00
C ALA A 57 13.29 19.55 11.13
N LEU A 58 14.41 19.40 10.42
CA LEU A 58 15.00 20.45 9.58
C LEU A 58 14.80 20.19 8.08
N ARG A 59 14.19 19.07 7.73
CA ARG A 59 14.04 18.69 6.34
C ARG A 59 12.99 19.54 5.62
N GLU A 60 13.38 20.06 4.46
CA GLU A 60 12.52 20.87 3.60
C GLU A 60 11.53 20.02 2.80
N ASP A 61 10.45 20.66 2.32
CA ASP A 61 9.50 20.09 1.39
C ASP A 61 10.19 19.64 0.11
N TYR A 62 9.72 18.55 -0.48
CA TYR A 62 10.31 18.04 -1.71
C TYR A 62 9.26 17.33 -2.59
N LYS A 63 9.10 17.79 -3.81
CA LYS A 63 8.14 17.23 -4.78
C LYS A 63 6.72 17.17 -4.17
N ILE A 64 6.16 15.96 -4.07
CA ILE A 64 4.83 15.71 -3.50
C ILE A 64 4.83 15.63 -1.95
N ALA A 65 6.01 15.68 -1.32
CA ALA A 65 6.18 15.51 0.12
C ALA A 65 6.22 16.86 0.84
N LYS A 66 5.20 17.16 1.66
CA LYS A 66 5.19 18.25 2.63
C LYS A 66 5.64 17.71 3.98
N ARG A 67 6.69 18.31 4.55
CA ARG A 67 7.33 17.83 5.77
C ARG A 67 6.66 18.38 7.04
N PHE A 68 6.69 17.57 8.10
CA PHE A 68 6.47 18.06 9.46
C PHE A 68 7.81 18.54 10.01
N SER A 69 8.16 19.78 9.73
CA SER A 69 9.48 20.35 10.02
C SER A 69 9.38 21.81 10.45
N ALA A 70 10.48 22.36 10.96
CA ALA A 70 10.57 23.74 11.43
C ALA A 70 10.29 24.79 10.32
N THR A 71 10.29 24.38 9.06
CA THR A 71 9.89 25.23 7.93
C THR A 71 8.37 25.40 7.85
N ASN A 72 7.60 24.38 8.23
CA ASN A 72 6.15 24.33 8.11
C ASN A 72 5.40 24.45 9.44
N GLU A 73 6.05 24.06 10.53
CA GLU A 73 5.49 24.06 11.89
C GLU A 73 6.37 24.93 12.82
N SER A 74 5.91 25.19 14.04
CA SER A 74 6.80 25.81 15.01
C SER A 74 8.02 24.91 15.28
N PRO A 75 9.24 25.47 15.50
CA PRO A 75 10.41 24.64 15.78
C PRO A 75 10.22 23.69 16.96
N LEU A 76 9.45 24.10 17.97
CA LEU A 76 9.14 23.27 19.13
C LEU A 76 8.26 22.06 18.74
N GLU A 77 7.21 22.26 17.93
CA GLU A 77 6.34 21.18 17.46
C GLU A 77 7.09 20.23 16.52
N ALA A 78 7.93 20.77 15.62
CA ALA A 78 8.69 19.99 14.67
C ALA A 78 9.61 18.94 15.33
N VAL A 79 10.26 19.31 16.46
CA VAL A 79 11.14 18.38 17.20
C VAL A 79 10.38 17.40 18.09
N MET A 80 9.06 17.55 18.23
CA MET A 80 8.23 16.69 19.07
C MET A 80 7.67 15.46 18.34
N ILE A 81 7.81 15.38 17.01
CA ILE A 81 7.32 14.23 16.24
C ILE A 81 8.01 12.95 16.70
N HIS A 82 7.24 11.90 16.95
CA HIS A 82 7.75 10.61 17.38
C HIS A 82 8.09 9.74 16.18
N ALA A 83 9.27 9.13 16.19
CA ALA A 83 9.70 8.10 15.24
C ALA A 83 10.07 6.83 16.00
N GLU A 84 9.77 5.67 15.41
CA GLU A 84 10.06 4.36 15.99
C GLU A 84 10.16 3.29 14.89
N HIS A 85 10.67 2.11 15.22
CA HIS A 85 10.52 0.98 14.33
C HIS A 85 9.06 0.50 14.35
N GLY A 86 8.26 1.14 13.52
CA GLY A 86 6.84 0.93 13.41
C GLY A 86 6.23 1.85 12.36
N LEU A 87 5.18 1.41 11.70
CA LEU A 87 4.57 2.11 10.58
C LEU A 87 3.10 2.37 10.82
N ALA A 88 2.67 3.61 10.59
CA ALA A 88 1.26 4.00 10.65
C ALA A 88 0.95 5.12 9.66
N TYR A 89 -0.21 5.02 9.00
CA TYR A 89 -0.66 5.97 7.99
C TYR A 89 -2.07 6.47 8.26
N HIS A 90 -2.32 7.74 7.92
CA HIS A 90 -3.64 8.29 7.67
C HIS A 90 -3.76 8.61 6.19
N VAL A 91 -4.82 8.14 5.55
CA VAL A 91 -5.08 8.36 4.13
C VAL A 91 -6.37 9.12 3.96
N GLU A 92 -6.31 10.22 3.21
CA GLU A 92 -7.47 10.99 2.75
C GLU A 92 -7.56 10.88 1.24
N ILE A 93 -8.75 10.63 0.72
CA ILE A 93 -9.00 10.50 -0.71
C ILE A 93 -10.27 11.25 -1.08
N THR A 94 -10.24 11.99 -2.20
CA THR A 94 -11.41 12.72 -2.72
C THR A 94 -11.85 12.08 -4.03
N VAL A 95 -13.10 11.64 -4.07
CA VAL A 95 -13.75 11.06 -5.25
C VAL A 95 -15.08 11.77 -5.48
N ASP A 96 -15.31 12.24 -6.70
CA ASP A 96 -16.52 12.99 -7.09
C ASP A 96 -16.81 14.21 -6.18
N GLY A 97 -15.73 14.84 -5.66
CA GLY A 97 -15.78 15.98 -4.75
C GLY A 97 -15.99 15.61 -3.27
N GLU A 98 -16.28 14.35 -2.96
CA GLU A 98 -16.51 13.89 -1.59
C GLU A 98 -15.21 13.36 -0.96
N PRO A 99 -14.85 13.82 0.26
CA PRO A 99 -13.69 13.38 0.98
C PRO A 99 -13.99 12.11 1.80
N HIS A 100 -13.09 11.14 1.72
CA HIS A 100 -13.09 9.91 2.52
C HIS A 100 -11.77 9.78 3.26
N SER A 101 -11.74 9.11 4.41
CA SER A 101 -10.49 8.86 5.12
C SER A 101 -10.48 7.57 5.92
N PHE A 102 -9.28 7.01 6.11
CA PHE A 102 -9.07 5.79 6.88
C PHE A 102 -7.65 5.76 7.50
N LEU A 103 -7.46 4.86 8.46
CA LEU A 103 -6.15 4.55 9.02
C LEU A 103 -5.65 3.21 8.49
N PHE A 104 -4.36 3.15 8.17
CA PHE A 104 -3.69 1.94 7.72
C PHE A 104 -2.40 1.73 8.50
N ASP A 105 -2.30 0.60 9.21
CA ASP A 105 -1.29 0.25 10.21
C ASP A 105 -1.24 1.20 11.42
N PHE A 106 -0.71 0.72 12.55
CA PHE A 106 -0.80 1.37 13.86
C PHE A 106 0.51 1.35 14.65
N ALA A 107 1.62 0.95 14.02
CA ALA A 107 2.96 0.92 14.64
C ALA A 107 3.01 0.14 15.97
N SER A 108 4.03 0.42 16.81
CA SER A 108 4.30 -0.33 18.04
C SER A 108 3.87 0.42 19.30
N ASN A 109 4.05 1.75 19.35
CA ASN A 109 3.90 2.56 20.55
C ASN A 109 2.64 3.43 20.51
N GLY A 110 1.62 3.03 21.26
CA GLY A 110 0.33 3.74 21.29
C GLY A 110 0.42 5.20 21.75
N SER A 111 1.26 5.51 22.71
CA SER A 111 1.44 6.89 23.17
C SER A 111 2.14 7.77 22.13
N GLY A 112 3.15 7.23 21.42
CA GLY A 112 3.83 7.92 20.32
C GLY A 112 2.90 8.19 19.15
N VAL A 113 2.15 7.18 18.72
CA VAL A 113 1.15 7.31 17.63
C VAL A 113 0.06 8.33 17.97
N ARG A 114 -0.48 8.31 19.22
CA ARG A 114 -1.47 9.30 19.67
C ARG A 114 -0.91 10.71 19.66
N LYS A 115 0.31 10.90 20.17
CA LYS A 115 0.99 12.19 20.16
C LYS A 115 1.11 12.72 18.73
N ASN A 116 1.53 11.88 17.79
CA ASN A 116 1.65 12.27 16.39
C ASN A 116 0.31 12.59 15.75
N ILE A 117 -0.76 11.83 16.04
CA ILE A 117 -2.12 12.12 15.57
C ILE A 117 -2.56 13.52 16.03
N GLU A 118 -2.27 13.89 17.28
CA GLU A 118 -2.58 15.23 17.83
C GLU A 118 -1.75 16.33 17.15
N LEU A 119 -0.42 16.16 17.03
CA LEU A 119 0.48 17.10 16.36
C LEU A 119 0.09 17.31 14.88
N LEU A 120 -0.23 16.21 14.17
CA LEU A 120 -0.63 16.23 12.77
C LEU A 120 -2.08 16.69 12.56
N LYS A 121 -2.82 16.95 13.64
CA LYS A 121 -4.21 17.42 13.62
C LYS A 121 -5.14 16.49 12.85
N ILE A 122 -4.93 15.17 12.98
CA ILE A 122 -5.77 14.15 12.32
C ILE A 122 -7.12 14.06 13.04
N ASP A 123 -8.21 14.30 12.31
CA ASP A 123 -9.57 14.23 12.85
C ASP A 123 -10.10 12.79 12.82
N LEU A 124 -9.95 12.08 13.93
CA LEU A 124 -10.43 10.70 14.07
C LEU A 124 -11.95 10.54 13.97
N LYS A 125 -12.74 11.62 14.01
CA LYS A 125 -14.20 11.55 13.82
C LYS A 125 -14.58 11.31 12.36
N LYS A 126 -13.68 11.63 11.44
CA LYS A 126 -13.91 11.53 10.00
C LYS A 126 -13.45 10.22 9.38
N ILE A 127 -12.74 9.37 10.13
CA ILE A 127 -12.30 8.08 9.59
C ILE A 127 -13.49 7.15 9.39
N GLU A 128 -13.56 6.52 8.23
CA GLU A 128 -14.63 5.60 7.84
C GLU A 128 -14.25 4.14 8.01
N ALA A 129 -12.96 3.86 8.05
CA ALA A 129 -12.41 2.52 8.16
C ALA A 129 -11.04 2.52 8.83
N ILE A 130 -10.66 1.35 9.30
CA ILE A 130 -9.29 1.04 9.72
C ILE A 130 -8.86 -0.28 9.09
N ALA A 131 -7.57 -0.42 8.78
CA ALA A 131 -7.02 -1.64 8.18
C ALA A 131 -5.61 -1.93 8.67
N LEU A 132 -5.22 -3.19 8.60
CA LEU A 132 -3.86 -3.66 8.85
C LEU A 132 -3.28 -4.35 7.62
N SER A 133 -2.01 -4.06 7.31
CA SER A 133 -1.28 -4.72 6.25
C SER A 133 -1.01 -6.19 6.57
N HIS A 134 -0.56 -6.48 7.78
CA HIS A 134 -0.28 -7.82 8.30
C HIS A 134 -0.17 -7.80 9.84
N ASP A 135 0.09 -8.94 10.48
CA ASP A 135 0.00 -9.12 11.93
C ASP A 135 1.32 -8.95 12.71
N HIS A 136 2.33 -8.28 12.15
CA HIS A 136 3.57 -8.00 12.89
C HIS A 136 3.38 -6.88 13.92
N VAL A 137 4.15 -6.97 15.00
CA VAL A 137 4.04 -6.10 16.19
C VAL A 137 4.24 -4.61 15.87
N ASP A 138 5.10 -4.30 14.93
CA ASP A 138 5.45 -2.96 14.47
C ASP A 138 4.41 -2.34 13.53
N HIS A 139 3.31 -3.05 13.26
CA HIS A 139 2.15 -2.57 12.51
C HIS A 139 0.85 -2.58 13.34
N GLN A 140 0.73 -3.45 14.36
CA GLN A 140 -0.55 -3.68 15.02
C GLN A 140 -0.59 -3.34 16.53
N SER A 141 0.57 -3.21 17.20
CA SER A 141 0.60 -3.18 18.66
C SER A 141 -0.11 -1.99 19.28
N ALA A 142 -0.06 -0.82 18.65
CA ALA A 142 -0.72 0.38 19.16
C ALA A 142 -2.24 0.42 18.94
N LEU A 143 -2.82 -0.50 18.14
CA LEU A 143 -4.25 -0.48 17.75
C LEU A 143 -5.18 -0.44 18.97
N ILE A 144 -5.03 -1.39 19.88
CA ILE A 144 -5.94 -1.52 21.04
C ILE A 144 -5.89 -0.29 21.95
N GLU A 145 -4.68 0.24 22.21
CA GLU A 145 -4.50 1.44 23.01
C GLU A 145 -5.11 2.66 22.31
N LEU A 146 -4.88 2.82 21.01
CA LEU A 146 -5.42 3.92 20.21
C LEU A 146 -6.95 3.92 20.23
N LEU A 147 -7.58 2.77 20.00
CA LEU A 147 -9.04 2.62 20.01
C LEU A 147 -9.62 2.95 21.40
N LYS A 148 -9.05 2.41 22.47
CA LYS A 148 -9.49 2.70 23.85
C LYS A 148 -9.40 4.19 24.19
N ALA A 149 -8.25 4.80 23.91
CA ALA A 149 -7.98 6.21 24.24
C ALA A 149 -8.86 7.19 23.43
N ASN A 150 -9.30 6.80 22.24
CA ASN A 150 -10.09 7.65 21.35
C ASN A 150 -11.53 7.15 21.14
N ARG A 151 -12.06 6.35 22.08
CA ARG A 151 -13.42 5.76 21.98
C ARG A 151 -14.52 6.79 21.67
N ALA A 152 -14.41 8.00 22.22
CA ALA A 152 -15.41 9.07 22.01
C ALA A 152 -15.23 9.79 20.66
N LYS A 153 -14.10 9.62 19.99
CA LYS A 153 -13.78 10.28 18.71
C LYS A 153 -14.02 9.37 17.52
N ILE A 154 -13.65 8.09 17.63
CA ILE A 154 -13.74 7.11 16.54
C ILE A 154 -15.20 6.66 16.37
N PRO A 155 -15.73 6.62 15.13
CA PRO A 155 -17.09 6.13 14.86
C PRO A 155 -17.31 4.71 15.40
N GLN A 156 -18.49 4.47 15.95
CA GLN A 156 -18.84 3.16 16.50
C GLN A 156 -19.06 2.12 15.39
N LYS A 157 -18.66 0.86 15.66
CA LYS A 157 -18.76 -0.23 14.69
C LYS A 157 -18.00 0.03 13.39
N ILE A 158 -16.95 0.85 13.45
CA ILE A 158 -16.11 1.14 12.29
C ILE A 158 -15.59 -0.17 11.67
N PRO A 159 -15.61 -0.34 10.33
CA PRO A 159 -15.03 -1.51 9.68
C PRO A 159 -13.53 -1.62 9.97
N PHE A 160 -13.10 -2.80 10.40
CA PHE A 160 -11.70 -3.15 10.61
C PHE A 160 -11.30 -4.25 9.64
N TYR A 161 -10.56 -3.88 8.62
CA TYR A 161 -10.12 -4.79 7.56
C TYR A 161 -8.80 -5.44 7.90
N VAL A 162 -8.75 -6.75 7.75
CA VAL A 162 -7.54 -7.58 7.92
C VAL A 162 -7.51 -8.64 6.82
N GLY A 163 -6.33 -9.11 6.47
CA GLY A 163 -6.21 -10.16 5.48
C GLY A 163 -6.62 -11.55 5.97
N GLU A 164 -6.69 -12.48 5.05
CA GLU A 164 -6.99 -13.89 5.34
C GLU A 164 -5.98 -14.46 6.36
N GLN A 165 -6.46 -15.20 7.34
CA GLN A 165 -5.65 -15.82 8.43
C GLN A 165 -4.89 -14.82 9.32
N PHE A 166 -5.22 -13.54 9.32
CA PHE A 166 -4.57 -12.53 10.14
C PHE A 166 -4.41 -12.92 11.60
N PHE A 167 -5.43 -13.51 12.21
CA PHE A 167 -5.42 -13.93 13.62
C PHE A 167 -4.82 -15.32 13.88
N ALA A 168 -4.19 -15.94 12.88
CA ALA A 168 -3.53 -17.25 13.08
C ALA A 168 -2.21 -17.15 13.87
N GLY A 169 -1.68 -15.94 13.98
CA GLY A 169 -0.42 -15.63 14.67
C GLY A 169 0.81 -15.95 13.83
N THR A 170 1.78 -15.06 13.91
CA THR A 170 3.09 -15.19 13.27
C THR A 170 4.15 -15.57 14.30
N TYR A 171 5.08 -16.40 13.88
CA TYR A 171 6.18 -16.89 14.70
C TYR A 171 7.50 -16.69 13.97
N SER A 172 8.58 -16.57 14.74
CA SER A 172 9.94 -16.49 14.19
C SER A 172 10.79 -17.64 14.68
N ARG A 173 11.59 -18.20 13.79
CA ARG A 173 12.61 -19.19 14.11
C ARG A 173 13.92 -18.48 14.44
N THR A 174 14.40 -18.64 15.65
CA THR A 174 15.66 -18.09 16.13
C THR A 174 16.87 -18.85 15.55
N ALA A 175 18.07 -18.26 15.64
CA ALA A 175 19.30 -18.88 15.13
C ALA A 175 19.61 -20.24 15.79
N ASP A 176 19.20 -20.45 17.03
CA ASP A 176 19.29 -21.73 17.76
C ASP A 176 18.09 -22.66 17.51
N ASN A 177 17.32 -22.40 16.44
CA ASN A 177 16.18 -23.19 15.94
C ASN A 177 14.96 -23.26 16.87
N ARG A 178 14.88 -22.42 17.92
CA ARG A 178 13.66 -22.27 18.71
C ARG A 178 12.62 -21.46 17.93
N VAL A 179 11.35 -21.71 18.19
CA VAL A 179 10.26 -20.93 17.63
C VAL A 179 9.70 -20.03 18.73
N VAL A 180 9.63 -18.73 18.46
CA VAL A 180 9.08 -17.70 19.33
C VAL A 180 7.88 -17.04 18.68
N SER A 181 6.84 -16.74 19.47
CA SER A 181 5.68 -15.99 18.99
C SER A 181 6.03 -14.52 18.83
N LEU A 182 5.56 -13.89 17.74
CA LEU A 182 5.71 -12.47 17.46
C LEU A 182 4.53 -11.63 18.01
N ARG A 183 3.84 -12.10 19.06
CA ARG A 183 2.73 -11.39 19.73
C ARG A 183 1.58 -11.01 18.77
N ALA A 184 0.92 -12.00 18.22
CA ALA A 184 -0.26 -11.79 17.41
C ALA A 184 -1.35 -10.99 18.16
N LEU A 185 -2.02 -10.09 17.45
CA LEU A 185 -3.26 -9.47 17.90
C LEU A 185 -4.32 -10.58 18.02
N LYS A 186 -5.01 -10.66 19.15
CA LYS A 186 -6.05 -11.66 19.35
C LYS A 186 -7.41 -11.11 18.89
N ARG A 187 -8.16 -11.94 18.18
CA ARG A 187 -9.51 -11.60 17.73
C ARG A 187 -10.41 -11.18 18.89
N GLU A 188 -10.34 -11.93 20.00
CA GLU A 188 -11.16 -11.70 21.19
C GLU A 188 -10.88 -10.33 21.83
N ASP A 189 -9.61 -9.88 21.83
CA ASP A 189 -9.22 -8.58 22.38
C ASP A 189 -9.81 -7.43 21.53
N VAL A 190 -9.87 -7.60 20.21
CA VAL A 190 -10.43 -6.63 19.27
C VAL A 190 -11.97 -6.61 19.38
N GLU A 191 -12.61 -7.77 19.34
CA GLU A 191 -14.07 -7.89 19.43
C GLU A 191 -14.59 -7.42 20.80
N GLY A 192 -13.84 -7.71 21.88
CA GLY A 192 -14.14 -7.30 23.25
C GLY A 192 -14.18 -5.77 23.45
N LEU A 193 -13.58 -4.98 22.55
CA LEU A 193 -13.72 -3.53 22.58
C LEU A 193 -15.12 -3.06 22.21
N GLY A 194 -15.87 -3.84 21.42
CA GLY A 194 -17.19 -3.49 20.91
C GLY A 194 -17.20 -2.28 19.95
N MET A 195 -16.03 -1.81 19.51
CA MET A 195 -15.86 -0.59 18.71
C MET A 195 -15.78 -0.85 17.21
N VAL A 196 -15.33 -2.04 16.81
CA VAL A 196 -15.06 -2.36 15.42
C VAL A 196 -15.88 -3.54 14.93
N ARG A 197 -16.02 -3.64 13.61
CA ARG A 197 -16.57 -4.80 12.91
C ARG A 197 -15.47 -5.37 12.02
N ILE A 198 -14.95 -6.54 12.39
CA ILE A 198 -13.87 -7.20 11.66
C ILE A 198 -14.37 -7.66 10.28
N VAL A 199 -13.59 -7.38 9.24
CA VAL A 199 -13.82 -7.78 7.84
C VAL A 199 -12.55 -8.46 7.32
N GLU A 200 -12.63 -9.76 7.05
CA GLU A 200 -11.52 -10.50 6.44
C GLU A 200 -11.51 -10.33 4.92
N VAL A 201 -10.34 -9.97 4.38
CA VAL A 201 -10.12 -9.64 2.98
C VAL A 201 -9.36 -10.77 2.27
N ARG A 202 -9.92 -11.29 1.17
CA ARG A 202 -9.33 -12.35 0.33
C ARG A 202 -9.11 -11.91 -1.11
N THR A 203 -9.99 -11.04 -1.58
CA THR A 203 -10.00 -10.50 -2.94
C THR A 203 -9.95 -8.98 -2.91
N PRO A 204 -9.67 -8.29 -4.01
CA PRO A 204 -9.72 -6.84 -4.05
C PRO A 204 -11.01 -6.28 -3.45
N THR A 205 -10.89 -5.48 -2.38
CA THR A 205 -12.02 -5.04 -1.55
C THR A 205 -11.95 -3.54 -1.32
N PRO A 206 -13.02 -2.76 -1.59
CA PRO A 206 -13.03 -1.35 -1.27
C PRO A 206 -12.97 -1.15 0.25
N ILE A 207 -12.05 -0.30 0.71
CA ILE A 207 -11.98 0.15 2.10
C ILE A 207 -12.80 1.42 2.31
N VAL A 208 -12.65 2.37 1.39
CA VAL A 208 -13.51 3.54 1.17
C VAL A 208 -13.63 3.77 -0.34
N GLN A 209 -14.50 4.70 -0.76
CA GLN A 209 -14.58 5.04 -2.18
C GLN A 209 -13.22 5.52 -2.72
N GLY A 210 -12.76 4.89 -3.82
CA GLY A 210 -11.48 5.21 -4.47
C GLY A 210 -10.25 4.52 -3.90
N ALA A 211 -10.30 3.88 -2.72
CA ALA A 211 -9.22 3.11 -2.14
C ALA A 211 -9.60 1.64 -1.93
N TYR A 212 -8.71 0.73 -2.32
CA TYR A 212 -8.94 -0.72 -2.26
C TYR A 212 -7.81 -1.43 -1.55
N LEU A 213 -8.14 -2.42 -0.74
CA LEU A 213 -7.22 -3.46 -0.31
C LEU A 213 -6.99 -4.42 -1.46
N ALA A 214 -5.72 -4.79 -1.69
CA ALA A 214 -5.32 -5.58 -2.85
C ALA A 214 -5.87 -7.01 -2.86
N GLY A 215 -6.30 -7.54 -1.71
CA GLY A 215 -6.59 -8.96 -1.56
C GLY A 215 -5.31 -9.79 -1.50
N LYS A 216 -5.39 -11.07 -1.80
CA LYS A 216 -4.23 -11.95 -1.83
C LYS A 216 -3.26 -11.55 -2.92
N ILE A 217 -2.12 -10.96 -2.56
CA ILE A 217 -1.07 -10.55 -3.49
C ILE A 217 -0.45 -11.79 -4.15
N GLU A 218 -0.44 -11.83 -5.48
CA GLU A 218 0.23 -12.91 -6.24
C GLU A 218 1.75 -12.71 -6.24
N ARG A 219 2.50 -13.80 -6.20
CA ARG A 219 3.95 -13.81 -6.33
C ARG A 219 4.30 -14.24 -7.75
N VAL A 220 4.81 -13.32 -8.55
CA VAL A 220 5.16 -13.52 -9.97
C VAL A 220 6.68 -13.43 -10.20
N THR A 221 7.44 -12.90 -9.25
CA THR A 221 8.90 -12.91 -9.28
C THR A 221 9.45 -14.17 -8.60
N ASP A 222 10.57 -14.67 -9.07
CA ASP A 222 11.24 -15.86 -8.50
C ASP A 222 12.25 -15.52 -7.40
N TYR A 223 12.65 -14.25 -7.27
CA TYR A 223 13.65 -13.78 -6.33
C TYR A 223 13.07 -13.14 -5.06
N GLU A 224 11.87 -12.54 -5.08
CA GLU A 224 11.20 -12.00 -3.89
C GLU A 224 10.67 -13.13 -3.01
N LYS A 225 11.58 -13.70 -2.20
CA LYS A 225 11.25 -14.83 -1.31
C LYS A 225 11.03 -14.35 0.11
N ILE A 226 10.02 -14.92 0.75
CA ILE A 226 9.77 -14.70 2.17
C ILE A 226 10.92 -15.30 2.98
N ALA A 227 11.44 -14.55 3.94
CA ALA A 227 12.52 -14.99 4.80
C ALA A 227 12.13 -16.28 5.56
N SER A 228 13.00 -17.28 5.54
CA SER A 228 12.74 -18.61 6.14
C SER A 228 12.60 -18.61 7.66
N VAL A 229 12.97 -17.49 8.30
CA VAL A 229 12.78 -17.30 9.74
C VAL A 229 11.30 -17.16 10.14
N PHE A 230 10.45 -16.68 9.23
CA PHE A 230 9.02 -16.54 9.50
C PHE A 230 8.31 -17.87 9.31
N VAL A 231 7.62 -18.32 10.36
CA VAL A 231 6.89 -19.58 10.35
C VAL A 231 5.47 -19.40 10.90
N ALA A 232 4.55 -20.20 10.37
CA ALA A 232 3.16 -20.28 10.81
C ALA A 232 2.89 -21.61 11.46
N LYS A 233 2.04 -21.64 12.50
CA LYS A 233 1.58 -22.87 13.12
C LYS A 233 0.44 -23.48 12.31
N ARG A 234 0.57 -24.77 11.93
CA ARG A 234 -0.47 -25.54 11.24
C ARG A 234 -0.63 -26.89 11.96
N GLY A 235 -1.70 -27.00 12.74
CA GLY A 235 -1.83 -28.11 13.69
C GLY A 235 -0.67 -28.10 14.69
N ASP A 236 0.04 -29.21 14.81
CA ASP A 236 1.20 -29.36 15.72
C ASP A 236 2.55 -29.03 15.05
N LYS A 237 2.55 -28.55 13.81
CA LYS A 237 3.78 -28.26 13.04
C LYS A 237 3.94 -26.76 12.77
N TYR A 238 5.22 -26.35 12.69
CA TYR A 238 5.59 -25.04 12.17
C TYR A 238 6.07 -25.19 10.71
N VAL A 239 5.41 -24.48 9.82
CA VAL A 239 5.71 -24.44 8.38
C VAL A 239 6.13 -23.04 7.98
N GLN A 240 6.71 -22.87 6.79
CA GLN A 240 7.01 -21.56 6.24
C GLN A 240 5.75 -20.68 6.26
N GLU A 241 5.89 -19.44 6.76
CA GLU A 241 4.84 -18.42 6.62
C GLU A 241 4.79 -17.92 5.17
N GLU A 242 3.60 -17.86 4.60
CA GLU A 242 3.39 -17.43 3.21
C GLU A 242 2.79 -16.02 3.10
N PHE A 243 2.47 -15.38 4.22
CA PHE A 243 1.84 -14.05 4.30
C PHE A 243 0.66 -13.90 3.33
N ILE A 244 -0.19 -14.93 3.22
CA ILE A 244 -1.31 -14.93 2.26
C ILE A 244 -2.33 -13.83 2.51
N GLY A 245 -2.39 -13.34 3.75
CA GLY A 245 -3.25 -12.24 4.19
C GLY A 245 -2.59 -10.88 4.11
N GLU A 246 -1.32 -10.75 3.67
CA GLU A 246 -0.69 -9.44 3.54
C GLU A 246 -1.47 -8.55 2.57
N GLN A 247 -1.71 -7.30 2.97
CA GLN A 247 -2.48 -6.32 2.22
C GLN A 247 -1.63 -5.11 1.83
N ALA A 248 -1.98 -4.52 0.70
CA ALA A 248 -1.55 -3.18 0.28
C ALA A 248 -2.79 -2.36 -0.12
N ILE A 249 -2.68 -1.05 -0.06
CA ILE A 249 -3.72 -0.13 -0.54
C ILE A 249 -3.41 0.24 -1.99
N VAL A 250 -4.44 0.16 -2.84
CA VAL A 250 -4.37 0.53 -4.26
C VAL A 250 -5.38 1.64 -4.52
N MET A 251 -4.91 2.75 -5.07
CA MET A 251 -5.71 3.91 -5.44
C MET A 251 -5.38 4.31 -6.87
N ASN A 252 -6.35 4.88 -7.60
CA ASN A 252 -6.13 5.40 -8.96
C ASN A 252 -6.39 6.90 -8.97
N VAL A 253 -5.36 7.70 -9.23
CA VAL A 253 -5.49 9.16 -9.31
C VAL A 253 -5.68 9.59 -10.76
N LYS A 254 -6.71 10.38 -11.02
CA LYS A 254 -7.12 10.82 -12.36
C LYS A 254 -5.94 11.47 -13.10
N GLY A 255 -5.66 10.95 -14.30
CA GLY A 255 -4.56 11.41 -15.14
C GLY A 255 -3.14 11.05 -14.66
N LYS A 256 -2.98 10.52 -13.43
CA LYS A 256 -1.68 10.13 -12.86
C LYS A 256 -1.44 8.62 -12.93
N GLY A 257 -2.43 7.80 -12.61
CA GLY A 257 -2.32 6.34 -12.53
C GLY A 257 -2.33 5.84 -11.08
N LEU A 258 -1.79 4.65 -10.87
CA LEU A 258 -1.85 3.97 -9.59
C LEU A 258 -0.94 4.59 -8.53
N VAL A 259 -1.46 4.66 -7.31
CA VAL A 259 -0.71 4.86 -6.07
C VAL A 259 -0.82 3.58 -5.27
N VAL A 260 0.31 2.95 -5.00
CA VAL A 260 0.41 1.70 -4.24
C VAL A 260 1.07 2.01 -2.90
N LEU A 261 0.33 1.73 -1.81
CA LEU A 261 0.80 1.93 -0.44
C LEU A 261 0.94 0.56 0.24
N SER A 262 2.15 0.20 0.62
CA SER A 262 2.45 -1.06 1.31
C SER A 262 2.72 -0.86 2.80
N GLY A 263 2.55 -1.94 3.59
CA GLY A 263 3.16 -2.07 4.92
C GLY A 263 4.61 -2.51 4.79
N CYS A 264 4.88 -3.82 4.96
CA CYS A 264 6.23 -4.40 4.79
C CYS A 264 6.51 -4.97 3.40
N ALA A 265 5.50 -5.40 2.66
CA ALA A 265 5.63 -6.13 1.40
C ALA A 265 6.46 -7.43 1.54
N HIS A 266 6.13 -8.29 2.52
CA HIS A 266 6.76 -9.62 2.70
C HIS A 266 6.59 -10.52 1.47
N ARG A 267 5.51 -10.34 0.70
CA ARG A 267 5.29 -11.05 -0.56
C ARG A 267 6.05 -10.44 -1.75
N GLY A 268 6.84 -9.38 -1.50
CA GLY A 268 7.62 -8.65 -2.47
C GLY A 268 6.95 -7.36 -2.94
N ILE A 269 7.72 -6.27 -3.00
CA ILE A 269 7.19 -4.97 -3.45
C ILE A 269 6.92 -4.96 -4.96
N VAL A 270 7.74 -5.63 -5.77
CA VAL A 270 7.51 -5.77 -7.21
C VAL A 270 6.26 -6.61 -7.47
N ASN A 271 6.10 -7.73 -6.74
CA ASN A 271 4.88 -8.55 -6.77
C ASN A 271 3.64 -7.73 -6.40
N THR A 272 3.74 -6.88 -5.37
CA THR A 272 2.64 -6.02 -4.91
C THR A 272 2.22 -5.01 -5.98
N VAL A 273 3.18 -4.35 -6.63
CA VAL A 273 2.89 -3.37 -7.69
C VAL A 273 2.32 -4.06 -8.93
N ARG A 274 2.91 -5.18 -9.37
CA ARG A 274 2.40 -5.95 -10.52
C ARG A 274 1.00 -6.51 -10.24
N HIS A 275 0.74 -6.93 -9.00
CA HIS A 275 -0.60 -7.35 -8.60
C HIS A 275 -1.60 -6.19 -8.66
N ALA A 276 -1.23 -4.99 -8.20
CA ALA A 276 -2.06 -3.79 -8.32
C ALA A 276 -2.38 -3.47 -9.79
N GLN A 277 -1.40 -3.52 -10.70
CA GLN A 277 -1.61 -3.36 -12.14
C GLN A 277 -2.58 -4.43 -12.69
N LYS A 278 -2.38 -5.70 -12.32
CA LYS A 278 -3.21 -6.82 -12.76
C LYS A 278 -4.68 -6.67 -12.35
N ILE A 279 -4.94 -6.40 -11.07
CA ILE A 279 -6.33 -6.35 -10.57
C ILE A 279 -7.09 -5.12 -11.07
N THR A 280 -6.39 -4.05 -11.47
CA THR A 280 -7.00 -2.81 -11.96
C THR A 280 -7.02 -2.70 -13.47
N GLY A 281 -6.13 -3.40 -14.19
CA GLY A 281 -5.88 -3.22 -15.62
C GLY A 281 -5.21 -1.88 -15.94
N ILE A 282 -4.65 -1.18 -14.95
CA ILE A 282 -3.98 0.12 -15.11
C ILE A 282 -2.47 -0.10 -15.05
N GLU A 283 -1.78 0.16 -16.16
CA GLU A 283 -0.33 -0.04 -16.28
C GLU A 283 0.47 1.08 -15.62
N LYS A 284 0.00 2.33 -15.72
CA LYS A 284 0.72 3.49 -15.21
C LYS A 284 0.73 3.50 -13.70
N VAL A 285 1.92 3.53 -13.10
CA VAL A 285 2.15 3.70 -11.66
C VAL A 285 2.67 5.10 -11.40
N HIS A 286 1.99 5.85 -10.54
CA HIS A 286 2.44 7.20 -10.15
C HIS A 286 3.34 7.15 -8.93
N ALA A 287 2.96 6.40 -7.90
CA ALA A 287 3.77 6.32 -6.68
C ALA A 287 3.75 4.92 -6.07
N VAL A 288 4.91 4.50 -5.56
CA VAL A 288 5.09 3.32 -4.71
C VAL A 288 5.62 3.82 -3.38
N ILE A 289 4.82 3.64 -2.31
CA ILE A 289 5.12 4.17 -0.97
C ILE A 289 5.03 3.02 0.04
N GLY A 290 6.01 2.89 0.94
CA GLY A 290 5.99 1.93 2.04
C GLY A 290 7.22 1.05 2.14
N GLY A 291 7.15 0.02 2.98
CA GLY A 291 8.21 -0.95 3.19
C GLY A 291 8.41 -1.89 2.01
N CYS A 292 9.66 -2.29 1.79
CA CYS A 292 10.06 -3.26 0.76
C CYS A 292 10.71 -4.52 1.36
N HIS A 293 10.76 -4.61 2.68
CA HIS A 293 11.35 -5.72 3.46
C HIS A 293 12.74 -6.17 2.98
N LEU A 294 13.65 -5.19 2.76
CA LEU A 294 15.00 -5.41 2.24
C LEU A 294 16.10 -5.21 3.30
N THR A 295 15.75 -4.96 4.58
CA THR A 295 16.73 -4.90 5.67
C THR A 295 17.52 -6.19 5.72
N GLY A 296 18.87 -6.09 5.66
CA GLY A 296 19.76 -7.25 5.67
C GLY A 296 19.75 -8.10 4.39
N ALA A 297 19.07 -7.66 3.35
CA ALA A 297 19.08 -8.33 2.05
C ALA A 297 20.46 -8.24 1.39
N ARG A 298 20.80 -9.26 0.61
CA ARG A 298 22.04 -9.25 -0.18
C ARG A 298 21.98 -8.16 -1.26
N PRO A 299 23.10 -7.54 -1.63
CA PRO A 299 23.15 -6.47 -2.64
C PRO A 299 22.46 -6.85 -3.96
N GLU A 300 22.59 -8.11 -4.40
CA GLU A 300 22.00 -8.59 -5.66
C GLU A 300 20.47 -8.55 -5.62
N LEU A 301 19.85 -8.88 -4.48
CA LEU A 301 18.41 -8.81 -4.29
C LEU A 301 17.93 -7.34 -4.32
N ILE A 302 18.65 -6.44 -3.66
CA ILE A 302 18.36 -5.00 -3.67
C ILE A 302 18.43 -4.47 -5.11
N GLN A 303 19.50 -4.79 -5.84
CA GLN A 303 19.67 -4.34 -7.23
C GLN A 303 18.59 -4.89 -8.17
N GLN A 304 18.23 -6.17 -8.03
CA GLN A 304 17.18 -6.78 -8.85
C GLN A 304 15.81 -6.10 -8.57
N THR A 305 15.49 -5.87 -7.30
CA THR A 305 14.25 -5.17 -6.92
C THR A 305 14.20 -3.76 -7.51
N ILE A 306 15.30 -3.00 -7.43
CA ILE A 306 15.40 -1.66 -8.00
C ILE A 306 15.26 -1.70 -9.53
N ALA A 307 15.90 -2.68 -10.19
CA ALA A 307 15.82 -2.82 -11.65
C ALA A 307 14.36 -3.06 -12.11
N ASP A 308 13.63 -3.90 -11.41
CA ASP A 308 12.23 -4.18 -11.75
C ASP A 308 11.30 -3.00 -11.41
N ILE A 309 11.54 -2.28 -10.31
CA ILE A 309 10.80 -1.03 -10.02
C ILE A 309 11.10 0.04 -11.09
N LYS A 310 12.35 0.18 -11.54
CA LYS A 310 12.71 1.04 -12.69
C LYS A 310 11.96 0.65 -13.96
N ALA A 311 11.87 -0.65 -14.25
CA ALA A 311 11.16 -1.17 -15.42
C ALA A 311 9.64 -0.92 -15.36
N ILE A 312 9.04 -0.90 -14.16
CA ILE A 312 7.64 -0.49 -13.94
C ILE A 312 7.48 1.02 -14.21
N GLY A 313 8.50 1.82 -13.89
CA GLY A 313 8.57 3.24 -14.20
C GLY A 313 7.63 4.13 -13.39
N PRO A 314 7.58 4.01 -12.04
CA PRO A 314 6.77 4.93 -11.23
C PRO A 314 7.34 6.35 -11.28
N ASP A 315 6.46 7.37 -11.21
CA ASP A 315 6.90 8.77 -11.13
C ASP A 315 7.60 9.05 -9.78
N TYR A 316 7.21 8.33 -8.70
CA TYR A 316 7.81 8.46 -7.36
C TYR A 316 7.99 7.11 -6.68
N VAL A 317 9.11 6.97 -5.94
CA VAL A 317 9.37 5.85 -5.03
C VAL A 317 9.72 6.39 -3.64
N VAL A 318 9.03 5.86 -2.63
CA VAL A 318 9.19 6.26 -1.22
C VAL A 318 9.44 5.00 -0.39
N PRO A 319 10.62 4.37 -0.54
CA PRO A 319 10.98 3.20 0.26
C PRO A 319 11.22 3.63 1.71
N THR A 320 10.54 2.96 2.64
CA THR A 320 10.52 3.36 4.06
C THR A 320 10.58 2.14 4.98
N HIS A 321 10.58 2.33 6.28
CA HIS A 321 10.41 1.33 7.32
C HIS A 321 11.39 0.14 7.17
N CYS A 322 10.86 -1.09 6.97
CA CYS A 322 11.64 -2.33 6.83
C CYS A 322 12.43 -2.45 5.52
N THR A 323 12.42 -1.43 4.66
CA THR A 323 13.32 -1.39 3.49
C THR A 323 14.77 -1.39 3.93
N GLY A 324 15.10 -0.73 5.06
CA GLY A 324 16.43 -0.66 5.61
C GLY A 324 17.32 0.38 4.92
N PHE A 325 18.33 0.85 5.67
CA PHE A 325 19.18 1.97 5.25
C PHE A 325 19.91 1.70 3.94
N GLU A 326 20.52 0.52 3.79
CA GLU A 326 21.32 0.15 2.63
C GLU A 326 20.48 0.13 1.35
N ALA A 327 19.26 -0.42 1.43
CA ALA A 327 18.35 -0.45 0.29
C ALA A 327 17.78 0.94 0.00
N ILE A 328 17.42 1.74 1.01
CA ILE A 328 16.97 3.14 0.85
C ILE A 328 18.07 3.96 0.16
N ALA A 329 19.33 3.83 0.60
CA ALA A 329 20.46 4.51 -0.03
C ALA A 329 20.69 4.05 -1.47
N ALA A 330 20.49 2.76 -1.76
CA ALA A 330 20.56 2.24 -3.12
C ALA A 330 19.44 2.81 -4.01
N PHE A 331 18.19 2.86 -3.55
CA PHE A 331 17.10 3.52 -4.28
C PHE A 331 17.42 4.99 -4.55
N ALA A 332 17.93 5.73 -3.56
CA ALA A 332 18.32 7.15 -3.73
C ALA A 332 19.38 7.34 -4.82
N ARG A 333 20.39 6.46 -4.89
CA ARG A 333 21.45 6.50 -5.88
C ARG A 333 20.97 6.10 -7.28
N GLU A 334 20.16 5.05 -7.36
CA GLU A 334 19.75 4.43 -8.62
C GLU A 334 18.52 5.07 -9.27
N MET A 335 17.70 5.77 -8.49
CA MET A 335 16.46 6.42 -8.93
C MET A 335 16.36 7.87 -8.39
N PRO A 336 17.38 8.73 -8.58
CA PRO A 336 17.45 10.05 -7.93
C PRO A 336 16.28 10.96 -8.28
N ASP A 337 15.74 10.83 -9.50
CA ASP A 337 14.62 11.66 -9.96
C ASP A 337 13.26 11.19 -9.41
N GLN A 338 13.12 9.93 -9.05
CA GLN A 338 11.87 9.36 -8.51
C GLN A 338 11.89 9.27 -6.98
N PHE A 339 13.07 9.14 -6.39
CA PHE A 339 13.24 8.89 -4.97
C PHE A 339 12.80 10.05 -4.09
N ILE A 340 12.10 9.73 -3.00
CA ILE A 340 11.78 10.65 -1.91
C ILE A 340 12.08 9.93 -0.60
N LEU A 341 13.01 10.47 0.21
CA LEU A 341 13.25 9.97 1.55
C LEU A 341 12.04 10.28 2.43
N ASN A 342 11.50 9.29 3.13
CA ASN A 342 10.41 9.48 4.09
C ASN A 342 10.91 10.03 5.43
N THR A 343 10.03 10.77 6.12
CA THR A 343 10.16 11.12 7.54
C THR A 343 8.80 11.02 8.22
N ALA A 344 8.75 10.69 9.49
CA ALA A 344 7.54 10.74 10.29
C ALA A 344 6.88 12.13 10.18
N GLY A 345 5.56 12.18 10.10
CA GLY A 345 4.79 13.40 9.89
C GLY A 345 4.69 13.90 8.45
N THR A 346 5.41 13.32 7.49
CA THR A 346 5.33 13.72 6.08
C THR A 346 3.94 13.49 5.50
N ARG A 347 3.44 14.46 4.73
CA ARG A 347 2.21 14.37 3.93
C ARG A 347 2.56 14.34 2.45
N TYR A 348 2.22 13.25 1.77
CA TYR A 348 2.31 13.11 0.32
C TYR A 348 0.99 13.52 -0.30
N THR A 349 0.99 14.58 -1.11
CA THR A 349 -0.22 15.08 -1.79
C THR A 349 -0.11 14.81 -3.29
N ILE A 350 -1.09 14.09 -3.82
CA ILE A 350 -1.19 13.72 -5.22
C ILE A 350 -2.55 14.19 -5.72
N SER A 351 -2.56 15.09 -6.71
CA SER A 351 -3.77 15.65 -7.31
C SER A 351 -3.82 15.35 -8.80
N ALA A 352 -5.02 15.27 -9.34
CA ALA A 352 -5.33 15.09 -10.75
C ALA A 352 -4.66 16.16 -11.66
#